data_a51215251f43aad2f398a4d695545d0c
#
_entry.id   a51215251f43aad2f398a4d695545d0c
#
_cell.length_a   1.000
_cell.length_b   1.000
_cell.length_c   1.000
_cell.angle_alpha   90.00
_cell.angle_beta   90.00
_cell.angle_gamma   90.00
#
_symmetry.space_group_name_H-M   'P 1'
#
loop_
_entity.id
_entity.type
_entity.pdbx_description
1 polymer ?
#
loop_
_entity_poly.entity_id
_entity_poly.type
_entity_poly.pdbx_seq_one_letter_code
_entity_poly.pdbx_strand_id
1 'polypeptide(L)'
;ITLCLLLTACGRTGEDEAASLREHYHDMAGCSMEALVTCDQEGLEWEARLKCEYVPGGEITVEVLEPETIAGVRAVLNDTDWSLEFEDASLNVGFLSEEAVSPATCLPRLMSALRDGWLLEENEETWNEVPCMRLCVDQSGTQSGKIISTIWLRQDDGKPLRGEIAVDGEIILTAEFTSFSFYDTLEES
;
A
#
# COMPACT_ATOMS: atom_id res chain seq x y z
N ILE A 1 13.00 -21.80 51.99
CA ILE A 1 13.53 -20.80 51.01
C ILE A 1 12.98 -21.16 49.67
N THR A 2 11.87 -20.54 49.27
CA THR A 2 11.20 -20.74 47.97
C THR A 2 11.78 -19.73 46.99
N LEU A 3 12.56 -20.18 46.02
CA LEU A 3 13.14 -19.36 44.96
C LEU A 3 12.10 -19.16 43.86
N CYS A 4 11.46 -17.99 43.80
CA CYS A 4 10.61 -17.59 42.67
C CYS A 4 11.53 -17.22 41.49
N LEU A 5 11.57 -18.05 40.46
CA LEU A 5 12.09 -17.73 39.15
C LEU A 5 11.10 -16.80 38.45
N LEU A 6 11.41 -15.52 38.41
CA LEU A 6 10.76 -14.57 37.52
C LEU A 6 11.24 -14.85 36.09
N LEU A 7 10.42 -15.53 35.30
CA LEU A 7 10.56 -15.60 33.84
C LEU A 7 10.17 -14.19 33.31
N THR A 8 11.15 -13.36 33.05
CA THR A 8 10.98 -12.19 32.20
C THR A 8 10.79 -12.69 30.78
N ALA A 9 9.54 -12.82 30.35
CA ALA A 9 9.22 -12.90 28.92
C ALA A 9 9.64 -11.57 28.32
N CYS A 10 10.72 -11.54 27.53
CA CYS A 10 10.99 -10.46 26.59
C CYS A 10 9.88 -10.55 25.51
N GLY A 11 8.74 -9.92 25.77
CA GLY A 11 7.80 -9.61 24.71
C GLY A 11 8.47 -8.56 23.82
N ARG A 12 8.60 -8.83 22.52
CA ARG A 12 8.84 -7.76 21.53
C ARG A 12 7.77 -6.70 21.78
N THR A 13 8.16 -5.45 21.92
CA THR A 13 7.20 -4.36 22.02
C THR A 13 6.58 -4.16 20.64
N GLY A 14 5.33 -3.72 20.55
CA GLY A 14 4.67 -3.44 19.26
C GLY A 14 5.49 -2.51 18.36
N GLU A 15 6.21 -1.55 18.97
CA GLU A 15 7.16 -0.65 18.28
C GLU A 15 8.27 -1.40 17.53
N ASP A 16 8.87 -2.43 18.14
CA ASP A 16 9.91 -3.25 17.49
C ASP A 16 9.34 -4.05 16.30
N GLU A 17 8.09 -4.48 16.39
CA GLU A 17 7.41 -5.25 15.34
C GLU A 17 7.04 -4.36 14.15
N ALA A 18 6.41 -3.20 14.38
CA ALA A 18 6.10 -2.23 13.34
C ALA A 18 7.34 -1.76 12.60
N ALA A 19 8.43 -1.48 13.33
CA ALA A 19 9.72 -1.10 12.75
C ALA A 19 10.27 -2.21 11.84
N SER A 20 10.23 -3.48 12.28
CA SER A 20 10.69 -4.62 11.50
C SER A 20 9.84 -4.84 10.24
N LEU A 21 8.51 -4.68 10.32
CA LEU A 21 7.62 -4.77 9.17
C LEU A 21 7.95 -3.68 8.13
N ARG A 22 8.13 -2.44 8.58
CA ARG A 22 8.47 -1.32 7.68
C ARG A 22 9.86 -1.46 7.06
N GLU A 23 10.86 -1.95 7.80
CA GLU A 23 12.19 -2.24 7.27
C GLU A 23 12.11 -3.23 6.10
N HIS A 24 11.26 -4.26 6.21
CA HIS A 24 11.03 -5.21 5.11
C HIS A 24 10.47 -4.52 3.85
N TYR A 25 9.52 -3.59 3.99
CA TYR A 25 8.99 -2.80 2.86
C TYR A 25 10.02 -1.81 2.32
N HIS A 26 10.84 -1.23 3.17
CA HIS A 26 11.91 -0.33 2.75
C HIS A 26 12.95 -1.04 1.88
N ASP A 27 13.31 -2.27 2.25
CA ASP A 27 14.39 -3.05 1.62
C ASP A 27 13.92 -3.94 0.46
N MET A 28 12.59 -4.08 0.24
CA MET A 28 12.06 -4.94 -0.83
C MET A 28 12.52 -4.48 -2.21
N ALA A 29 12.87 -5.44 -3.07
CA ALA A 29 13.15 -5.19 -4.49
C ALA A 29 11.90 -4.75 -5.27
N GLY A 30 10.73 -5.18 -4.82
CA GLY A 30 9.43 -4.87 -5.38
C GLY A 30 8.38 -5.85 -4.90
N CYS A 31 7.16 -5.70 -5.41
CA CYS A 31 6.07 -6.61 -5.12
C CYS A 31 5.01 -6.61 -6.22
N SER A 32 4.26 -7.71 -6.28
CA SER A 32 3.04 -7.85 -7.09
C SER A 32 1.85 -7.99 -6.16
N MET A 33 0.74 -7.33 -6.48
CA MET A 33 -0.47 -7.36 -5.68
C MET A 33 -1.74 -7.26 -6.51
N GLU A 34 -2.81 -7.85 -5.98
CA GLU A 34 -4.18 -7.61 -6.47
C GLU A 34 -5.04 -7.14 -5.30
N ALA A 35 -5.92 -6.17 -5.57
CA ALA A 35 -6.85 -5.65 -4.59
C ALA A 35 -8.17 -5.26 -5.21
N LEU A 36 -9.25 -5.40 -4.45
CA LEU A 36 -10.51 -4.73 -4.70
C LEU A 36 -10.39 -3.32 -4.12
N VAL A 37 -10.51 -2.32 -4.98
CA VAL A 37 -10.40 -0.91 -4.59
C VAL A 37 -11.75 -0.24 -4.76
N THR A 38 -12.21 0.42 -3.72
CA THR A 38 -13.46 1.18 -3.68
C THR A 38 -13.17 2.65 -3.43
N CYS A 39 -13.82 3.53 -4.18
CA CYS A 39 -13.89 4.96 -3.93
C CYS A 39 -15.34 5.30 -3.56
N ASP A 40 -15.54 5.92 -2.40
CA ASP A 40 -16.86 6.33 -1.89
C ASP A 40 -16.88 7.85 -1.67
N GLN A 41 -16.40 8.58 -2.66
CA GLN A 41 -16.42 10.05 -2.63
C GLN A 41 -17.67 10.57 -3.34
N GLU A 42 -18.38 11.53 -2.73
CA GLU A 42 -19.61 12.10 -3.26
C GLU A 42 -19.44 12.56 -4.72
N GLY A 43 -20.18 11.93 -5.63
CA GLY A 43 -20.12 12.21 -7.07
C GLY A 43 -18.99 11.51 -7.83
N LEU A 44 -18.19 10.68 -7.16
CA LEU A 44 -17.13 9.88 -7.77
C LEU A 44 -17.09 8.46 -7.13
N GLU A 45 -18.20 7.76 -7.17
CA GLU A 45 -18.29 6.40 -6.64
C GLU A 45 -17.84 5.38 -7.70
N TRP A 46 -16.88 4.52 -7.36
CA TRP A 46 -16.46 3.42 -8.24
C TRP A 46 -15.84 2.28 -7.44
N GLU A 47 -15.86 1.10 -8.05
CA GLU A 47 -15.19 -0.10 -7.55
C GLU A 47 -14.44 -0.76 -8.70
N ALA A 48 -13.23 -1.21 -8.45
CA ALA A 48 -12.42 -1.91 -9.43
C ALA A 48 -11.51 -2.95 -8.77
N ARG A 49 -11.32 -4.09 -9.43
CA ARG A 49 -10.23 -4.99 -9.11
C ARG A 49 -9.00 -4.57 -9.89
N LEU A 50 -7.94 -4.26 -9.17
CA LEU A 50 -6.68 -3.78 -9.73
C LEU A 50 -5.57 -4.79 -9.47
N LYS A 51 -4.68 -4.95 -10.45
CA LYS A 51 -3.38 -5.60 -10.30
C LYS A 51 -2.30 -4.52 -10.35
N CYS A 52 -1.33 -4.58 -9.43
CA CYS A 52 -0.21 -3.66 -9.42
C CYS A 52 1.11 -4.43 -9.31
N GLU A 53 2.06 -4.06 -10.19
CA GLU A 53 3.47 -4.43 -10.08
C GLU A 53 4.22 -3.19 -9.63
N TYR A 54 4.78 -3.24 -8.43
CA TYR A 54 5.44 -2.10 -7.80
C TYR A 54 6.93 -2.36 -7.68
N VAL A 55 7.73 -1.51 -8.31
CA VAL A 55 9.20 -1.53 -8.22
C VAL A 55 9.67 -0.15 -7.74
N PRO A 56 10.26 -0.06 -6.53
CA PRO A 56 10.76 1.20 -6.01
C PRO A 56 11.82 1.83 -6.91
N GLY A 57 11.62 3.10 -7.34
CA GLY A 57 12.52 3.79 -8.25
C GLY A 57 12.59 3.19 -9.67
N GLY A 58 11.66 2.31 -9.99
CA GLY A 58 11.51 1.69 -11.30
C GLY A 58 10.14 1.95 -11.91
N GLU A 59 9.82 1.16 -12.94
CA GLU A 59 8.50 1.20 -13.57
C GLU A 59 7.45 0.56 -12.66
N ILE A 60 6.34 1.25 -12.46
CA ILE A 60 5.18 0.75 -11.73
C ILE A 60 4.04 0.59 -12.72
N THR A 61 3.35 -0.54 -12.67
CA THR A 61 2.19 -0.77 -13.53
C THR A 61 0.95 -1.07 -12.70
N VAL A 62 -0.18 -0.48 -13.11
CA VAL A 62 -1.49 -0.75 -12.51
C VAL A 62 -2.45 -1.10 -13.63
N GLU A 63 -2.98 -2.31 -13.58
CA GLU A 63 -3.92 -2.85 -14.57
C GLU A 63 -5.30 -3.05 -13.95
N VAL A 64 -6.33 -2.67 -14.68
CA VAL A 64 -7.73 -2.93 -14.32
C VAL A 64 -8.09 -4.36 -14.73
N LEU A 65 -8.47 -5.19 -13.76
CA LEU A 65 -8.96 -6.56 -13.99
C LEU A 65 -10.49 -6.60 -14.09
N GLU A 66 -11.17 -5.77 -13.30
CA GLU A 66 -12.62 -5.62 -13.27
C GLU A 66 -13.00 -4.15 -13.04
N PRO A 67 -14.12 -3.65 -13.58
CA PRO A 67 -15.14 -4.34 -14.37
C PRO A 67 -14.70 -4.62 -15.82
N GLU A 68 -15.34 -5.61 -16.48
CA GLU A 68 -15.03 -6.03 -17.87
C GLU A 68 -15.04 -4.87 -18.87
N THR A 69 -15.84 -3.83 -18.63
CA THR A 69 -15.96 -2.66 -19.53
C THR A 69 -14.68 -1.87 -19.71
N ILE A 70 -13.75 -1.97 -18.76
CA ILE A 70 -12.45 -1.28 -18.75
C ILE A 70 -11.30 -2.24 -18.40
N ALA A 71 -11.56 -3.55 -18.36
CA ALA A 71 -10.53 -4.55 -18.11
C ALA A 71 -9.44 -4.49 -19.18
N GLY A 72 -8.17 -4.61 -18.76
CA GLY A 72 -7.00 -4.48 -19.62
C GLY A 72 -6.51 -3.03 -19.80
N VAL A 73 -7.21 -2.03 -19.26
CA VAL A 73 -6.63 -0.68 -19.17
C VAL A 73 -5.47 -0.73 -18.17
N ARG A 74 -4.31 -0.27 -18.60
CA ARG A 74 -3.06 -0.31 -17.83
C ARG A 74 -2.49 1.09 -17.70
N ALA A 75 -2.20 1.50 -16.49
CA ALA A 75 -1.38 2.67 -16.21
C ALA A 75 0.07 2.23 -16.03
N VAL A 76 0.99 2.92 -16.69
CA VAL A 76 2.43 2.77 -16.53
C VAL A 76 2.97 4.06 -15.96
N LEU A 77 3.55 3.98 -14.75
CA LEU A 77 4.08 5.12 -14.03
C LEU A 77 5.60 5.00 -13.94
N ASN A 78 6.28 6.07 -14.30
CA ASN A 78 7.72 6.25 -14.15
C ASN A 78 7.97 7.53 -13.37
N ASP A 79 9.21 7.78 -12.96
CA ASP A 79 9.59 8.97 -12.18
C ASP A 79 9.19 10.30 -12.83
N THR A 80 9.09 10.36 -14.16
CA THR A 80 8.88 11.59 -14.92
C THR A 80 7.57 11.65 -15.69
N ASP A 81 7.02 10.50 -16.04
CA ASP A 81 5.87 10.39 -16.94
C ASP A 81 4.94 9.27 -16.51
N TRP A 82 3.68 9.38 -16.90
CA TRP A 82 2.77 8.27 -16.87
C TRP A 82 1.96 8.16 -18.17
N SER A 83 1.63 6.95 -18.52
CA SER A 83 0.81 6.66 -19.70
C SER A 83 -0.33 5.71 -19.36
N LEU A 84 -1.41 5.83 -20.11
CA LEU A 84 -2.47 4.84 -20.14
C LEU A 84 -2.35 4.02 -21.42
N GLU A 85 -2.39 2.72 -21.27
CA GLU A 85 -2.32 1.75 -22.37
C GLU A 85 -3.61 0.93 -22.40
N PHE A 86 -4.12 0.68 -23.58
CA PHE A 86 -5.25 -0.22 -23.78
C PHE A 86 -5.18 -0.81 -25.19
N GLU A 87 -5.12 -2.13 -25.30
CA GLU A 87 -4.86 -2.85 -26.56
C GLU A 87 -3.60 -2.32 -27.24
N ASP A 88 -3.72 -1.81 -28.49
CA ASP A 88 -2.62 -1.24 -29.27
C ASP A 88 -2.50 0.30 -29.12
N ALA A 89 -3.33 0.91 -28.25
CA ALA A 89 -3.33 2.34 -28.02
C ALA A 89 -2.55 2.70 -26.76
N SER A 90 -1.71 3.72 -26.86
CA SER A 90 -1.01 4.32 -25.72
C SER A 90 -1.24 5.83 -25.72
N LEU A 91 -1.67 6.36 -24.58
CA LEU A 91 -1.88 7.77 -24.35
C LEU A 91 -0.92 8.26 -23.26
N ASN A 92 0.04 9.09 -23.64
CA ASN A 92 0.86 9.80 -22.68
C ASN A 92 0.00 10.88 -21.99
N VAL A 93 -0.18 10.75 -20.67
CA VAL A 93 -1.03 11.65 -19.89
C VAL A 93 -0.23 12.78 -19.27
N GLY A 94 1.10 12.74 -19.39
CA GLY A 94 2.01 13.74 -18.85
C GLY A 94 2.30 13.52 -17.37
N PHE A 95 2.55 14.61 -16.65
CA PHE A 95 2.93 14.57 -15.25
C PHE A 95 1.69 14.36 -14.37
N LEU A 96 1.65 13.28 -13.59
CA LEU A 96 0.72 13.17 -12.46
C LEU A 96 1.28 14.05 -11.33
N SER A 97 0.46 14.97 -10.82
CA SER A 97 0.82 15.59 -9.55
C SER A 97 0.90 14.48 -8.49
N GLU A 98 1.95 14.47 -7.68
CA GLU A 98 2.09 13.53 -6.54
C GLU A 98 0.89 13.59 -5.59
N GLU A 99 0.08 14.63 -5.70
CA GLU A 99 -1.13 14.90 -4.92
C GLU A 99 -2.35 14.11 -5.38
N ALA A 100 -2.39 13.69 -6.65
CA ALA A 100 -3.57 13.04 -7.20
C ALA A 100 -3.74 11.63 -6.62
N VAL A 101 -4.77 11.45 -5.82
CA VAL A 101 -5.23 10.13 -5.43
C VAL A 101 -6.22 9.65 -6.51
N SER A 102 -5.84 8.61 -7.23
CA SER A 102 -6.57 8.07 -8.36
C SER A 102 -6.50 6.54 -8.36
N PRO A 103 -7.32 5.83 -9.15
CA PRO A 103 -7.19 4.38 -9.32
C PRO A 103 -5.78 3.94 -9.70
N ALA A 104 -5.10 4.72 -10.54
CA ALA A 104 -3.74 4.41 -11.00
C ALA A 104 -2.66 4.59 -9.91
N THR A 105 -2.92 5.44 -8.91
CA THR A 105 -1.92 5.79 -7.90
C THR A 105 -2.19 5.20 -6.51
N CYS A 106 -3.40 4.67 -6.25
CA CYS A 106 -3.79 4.25 -4.91
C CYS A 106 -2.92 3.12 -4.34
N LEU A 107 -2.73 2.02 -5.08
CA LEU A 107 -1.90 0.90 -4.63
C LEU A 107 -0.41 1.27 -4.52
N PRO A 108 0.21 1.92 -5.53
CA PRO A 108 1.57 2.45 -5.39
C PRO A 108 1.75 3.37 -4.19
N ARG A 109 0.77 4.24 -3.90
CA ARG A 109 0.81 5.15 -2.77
C ARG A 109 0.81 4.42 -1.42
N LEU A 110 0.02 3.36 -1.26
CA LEU A 110 0.04 2.53 -0.05
C LEU A 110 1.43 1.88 0.16
N MET A 111 2.07 1.41 -0.91
CA MET A 111 3.43 0.85 -0.83
C MET A 111 4.47 1.91 -0.48
N SER A 112 4.39 3.09 -1.09
CA SER A 112 5.26 4.23 -0.77
C SER A 112 5.07 4.71 0.68
N ALA A 113 3.82 4.66 1.20
CA ALA A 113 3.55 4.96 2.61
C ALA A 113 4.31 4.04 3.56
N LEU A 114 4.25 2.73 3.31
CA LEU A 114 4.95 1.74 4.13
C LEU A 114 6.47 1.92 4.09
N ARG A 115 7.02 2.28 2.93
CA ARG A 115 8.46 2.49 2.75
C ARG A 115 8.95 3.78 3.38
N ASP A 116 8.39 4.91 2.96
CA ASP A 116 9.01 6.22 3.10
C ASP A 116 8.14 7.21 3.91
N GLY A 117 6.88 6.85 4.20
CA GLY A 117 5.96 7.74 4.89
C GLY A 117 6.29 7.93 6.37
N TRP A 118 5.80 9.02 6.95
CA TRP A 118 6.00 9.34 8.37
C TRP A 118 4.97 8.59 9.23
N LEU A 119 5.45 7.61 10.03
CA LEU A 119 4.58 6.84 10.93
C LEU A 119 4.03 7.74 12.03
N LEU A 120 2.69 7.79 12.14
CA LEU A 120 1.97 8.53 13.17
C LEU A 120 1.53 7.64 14.31
N GLU A 121 1.00 6.47 13.98
CA GLU A 121 0.43 5.51 14.94
C GLU A 121 0.66 4.08 14.47
N GLU A 122 0.81 3.18 15.43
CA GLU A 122 0.87 1.74 15.26
C GLU A 122 0.05 1.06 16.35
N ASN A 123 -0.72 0.05 15.96
CA ASN A 123 -1.55 -0.71 16.89
C ASN A 123 -1.69 -2.16 16.44
N GLU A 124 -1.62 -3.09 17.40
CA GLU A 124 -2.02 -4.47 17.17
C GLU A 124 -3.54 -4.55 17.13
N GLU A 125 -4.07 -5.14 16.08
CA GLU A 125 -5.50 -5.32 15.85
C GLU A 125 -5.81 -6.72 15.30
N THR A 126 -7.08 -7.00 15.12
CA THR A 126 -7.55 -8.19 14.43
C THR A 126 -8.49 -7.77 13.30
N TRP A 127 -8.15 -8.12 12.08
CA TRP A 127 -8.99 -7.89 10.91
C TRP A 127 -9.51 -9.21 10.37
N ASN A 128 -10.84 -9.40 10.33
CA ASN A 128 -11.48 -10.65 9.90
C ASN A 128 -10.85 -11.90 10.55
N GLU A 129 -10.69 -11.88 11.88
CA GLU A 129 -10.08 -12.93 12.69
C GLU A 129 -8.57 -13.15 12.46
N VAL A 130 -7.92 -12.31 11.64
CA VAL A 130 -6.47 -12.37 11.38
C VAL A 130 -5.76 -11.33 12.24
N PRO A 131 -4.78 -11.74 13.08
CA PRO A 131 -3.92 -10.80 13.82
C PRO A 131 -3.13 -9.94 12.84
N CYS A 132 -3.16 -8.63 13.05
CA CYS A 132 -2.50 -7.66 12.17
C CYS A 132 -1.93 -6.47 12.96
N MET A 133 -0.94 -5.83 12.35
CA MET A 133 -0.42 -4.54 12.76
C MET A 133 -1.07 -3.46 11.89
N ARG A 134 -1.79 -2.53 12.52
CA ARG A 134 -2.35 -1.35 11.86
C ARG A 134 -1.33 -0.22 11.94
N LEU A 135 -0.93 0.29 10.79
CA LEU A 135 0.00 1.41 10.66
C LEU A 135 -0.73 2.62 10.07
N CYS A 136 -0.65 3.77 10.74
CA CYS A 136 -1.17 5.04 10.25
C CYS A 136 0.01 5.92 9.84
N VAL A 137 0.06 6.34 8.58
CA VAL A 137 1.24 6.96 7.96
C VAL A 137 0.85 8.27 7.28
N ASP A 138 1.57 9.34 7.59
CA ASP A 138 1.42 10.65 6.94
C ASP A 138 2.26 10.71 5.66
N GLN A 139 1.61 11.08 4.56
CA GLN A 139 2.22 11.30 3.25
C GLN A 139 1.98 12.72 2.72
N SER A 140 1.60 13.65 3.58
CA SER A 140 1.19 15.00 3.18
C SER A 140 2.31 15.82 2.53
N GLY A 141 3.58 15.51 2.84
CA GLY A 141 4.73 16.23 2.28
C GLY A 141 4.67 17.73 2.56
N THR A 142 5.00 18.55 1.53
CA THR A 142 4.95 20.02 1.59
C THR A 142 3.67 20.62 0.99
N GLN A 143 2.69 19.78 0.70
CA GLN A 143 1.50 20.12 -0.11
C GLN A 143 0.33 20.63 0.73
N SER A 144 -0.64 21.27 0.08
CA SER A 144 -1.89 21.68 0.69
C SER A 144 -2.85 20.50 0.74
N GLY A 145 -3.15 20.02 1.94
CA GLY A 145 -4.02 18.88 2.21
C GLY A 145 -3.30 17.78 2.99
N LYS A 146 -3.99 17.20 3.95
CA LYS A 146 -3.44 16.13 4.78
C LYS A 146 -3.78 14.77 4.17
N ILE A 147 -2.77 14.04 3.70
CA ILE A 147 -2.95 12.70 3.16
C ILE A 147 -2.44 11.68 4.16
N ILE A 148 -3.35 10.85 4.65
CA ILE A 148 -3.05 9.76 5.59
C ILE A 148 -3.36 8.43 4.92
N SER A 149 -2.39 7.53 4.95
CA SER A 149 -2.58 6.13 4.59
C SER A 149 -2.62 5.28 5.85
N THR A 150 -3.64 4.45 5.99
CA THR A 150 -3.74 3.45 7.06
C THR A 150 -3.67 2.06 6.44
N ILE A 151 -2.73 1.22 6.89
CA ILE A 151 -2.51 -0.10 6.33
C ILE A 151 -2.54 -1.15 7.45
N TRP A 152 -3.26 -2.24 7.23
CA TRP A 152 -3.29 -3.41 8.10
C TRP A 152 -2.40 -4.49 7.50
N LEU A 153 -1.31 -4.80 8.18
CA LEU A 153 -0.35 -5.83 7.79
C LEU A 153 -0.53 -7.06 8.66
N ARG A 154 -0.59 -8.23 8.04
CA ARG A 154 -0.62 -9.51 8.75
C ARG A 154 0.64 -9.68 9.59
N GLN A 155 0.52 -10.10 10.84
CA GLN A 155 1.66 -10.23 11.74
C GLN A 155 2.60 -11.38 11.37
N ASP A 156 2.09 -12.45 10.75
CA ASP A 156 2.86 -13.68 10.46
C ASP A 156 3.81 -13.53 9.26
N ASP A 157 3.41 -12.78 8.20
CA ASP A 157 4.17 -12.65 6.96
C ASP A 157 4.31 -11.20 6.44
N GLY A 158 3.78 -10.25 7.17
CA GLY A 158 3.86 -8.82 6.85
C GLY A 158 3.06 -8.38 5.62
N LYS A 159 2.26 -9.26 5.02
CA LYS A 159 1.48 -8.91 3.82
C LYS A 159 0.28 -8.03 4.16
N PRO A 160 -0.09 -7.10 3.28
CA PRO A 160 -1.23 -6.24 3.53
C PRO A 160 -2.55 -7.01 3.39
N LEU A 161 -3.48 -6.73 4.29
CA LEU A 161 -4.86 -7.21 4.27
C LEU A 161 -5.79 -6.13 3.74
N ARG A 162 -5.58 -4.89 4.20
CA ARG A 162 -6.40 -3.73 3.90
C ARG A 162 -5.53 -2.47 3.87
N GLY A 163 -5.93 -1.51 3.03
CA GLY A 163 -5.38 -0.16 3.01
C GLY A 163 -6.49 0.87 2.87
N GLU A 164 -6.31 2.02 3.48
CA GLU A 164 -7.19 3.18 3.36
C GLU A 164 -6.36 4.42 3.05
N ILE A 165 -6.88 5.31 2.21
CA ILE A 165 -6.30 6.62 1.95
C ILE A 165 -7.33 7.66 2.32
N ALA A 166 -6.98 8.52 3.28
CA ALA A 166 -7.79 9.65 3.69
C ALA A 166 -7.16 10.97 3.24
N VAL A 167 -7.99 11.89 2.78
CA VAL A 167 -7.60 13.27 2.44
C VAL A 167 -8.39 14.21 3.34
N ASP A 168 -7.69 15.06 4.08
CA ASP A 168 -8.28 16.01 5.04
C ASP A 168 -9.23 15.36 6.07
N GLY A 169 -8.97 14.09 6.39
CA GLY A 169 -9.72 13.31 7.39
C GLY A 169 -10.90 12.51 6.82
N GLU A 170 -11.21 12.61 5.54
CA GLU A 170 -12.19 11.77 4.85
C GLU A 170 -11.49 10.60 4.15
N ILE A 171 -11.94 9.37 4.41
CA ILE A 171 -11.48 8.17 3.69
C ILE A 171 -12.06 8.25 2.28
N ILE A 172 -11.20 8.39 1.29
CA ILE A 172 -11.60 8.52 -0.12
C ILE A 172 -11.39 7.22 -0.90
N LEU A 173 -10.46 6.37 -0.46
CA LEU A 173 -10.18 5.08 -1.08
C LEU A 173 -9.95 4.01 -0.03
N THR A 174 -10.48 2.83 -0.32
CA THR A 174 -10.23 1.60 0.44
C THR A 174 -9.74 0.52 -0.51
N ALA A 175 -8.71 -0.22 -0.13
CA ALA A 175 -8.18 -1.37 -0.86
C ALA A 175 -8.26 -2.62 0.02
N GLU A 176 -8.88 -3.69 -0.46
CA GLU A 176 -8.86 -5.02 0.16
C GLU A 176 -7.97 -5.93 -0.68
N PHE A 177 -6.84 -6.35 -0.10
CA PHE A 177 -5.85 -7.14 -0.82
C PHE A 177 -6.29 -8.59 -0.93
N THR A 178 -6.35 -9.10 -2.17
CA THR A 178 -6.71 -10.48 -2.48
C THR A 178 -5.49 -11.36 -2.76
N SER A 179 -4.41 -10.77 -3.25
CA SER A 179 -3.09 -11.42 -3.37
C SER A 179 -1.96 -10.43 -3.13
N PHE A 180 -0.83 -10.96 -2.63
CA PHE A 180 0.38 -10.16 -2.44
C PHE A 180 1.61 -11.08 -2.45
N SER A 181 2.65 -10.67 -3.17
CA SER A 181 3.93 -11.36 -3.22
C SER A 181 5.07 -10.36 -3.29
N PHE A 182 6.05 -10.48 -2.39
CA PHE A 182 7.31 -9.77 -2.53
C PHE A 182 8.13 -10.38 -3.66
N TYR A 183 8.92 -9.56 -4.35
CA TYR A 183 9.94 -10.06 -5.27
C TYR A 183 11.15 -10.51 -4.47
N ASP A 184 11.70 -11.64 -4.88
CA ASP A 184 12.96 -12.11 -4.32
C ASP A 184 14.05 -11.07 -4.61
N THR A 185 14.79 -10.68 -3.58
CA THR A 185 16.04 -9.94 -3.77
C THR A 185 16.97 -10.83 -4.59
N LEU A 186 17.31 -10.40 -5.81
CA LEU A 186 18.34 -11.09 -6.59
C LEU A 186 19.61 -11.08 -5.75
N GLU A 187 19.99 -12.25 -5.22
CA GLU A 187 21.32 -12.41 -4.64
C GLU A 187 22.33 -12.07 -5.75
N GLU A 188 23.06 -10.98 -5.58
CA GLU A 188 24.18 -10.62 -6.45
C GLU A 188 25.19 -11.77 -6.39
N SER A 189 25.32 -12.50 -7.49
CA SER A 189 26.26 -13.62 -7.68
C SER A 189 27.62 -13.12 -8.10
#